data_e4ee21e8d61b5f46d1b60c09fb187af1
#
_entry.id   e4ee21e8d61b5f46d1b60c09fb187af1
#
_cell.length_a   1.000
_cell.length_b   1.000
_cell.length_c   1.000
_cell.angle_alpha   90.00
_cell.angle_beta   90.00
_cell.angle_gamma   90.00
#
_symmetry.space_group_name_H-M   'P 1'
#
loop_
_entity.id
_entity.type
_entity.pdbx_description
1 polymer ?
#
loop_
_entity_poly.entity_id
_entity_poly.type
_entity_poly.pdbx_seq_one_letter_code
_entity_poly.pdbx_strand_id
1 'polypeptide(L)'
;MSSIGVIHYNWPGYDLEGFARRASEIGYTSCELQIGDIWDEANDDDGRRAEQVRELFDSVGMNISAVAAGNDFIQAERSDWEAQVKRYRRVCEIITHTGTDIVRSDGGWNRGGLVEEGEWDGMMLEAFKECADFLEEFNVRIALDNHGVSTNDGDWQLSLIERVGSSRLGVNLDTMNYRWYGHDLDKIDHFYEILAPHVFHTHMKDGTGSRENYKGVALGEGEIHLHYALECVKKAGYDGAWTAEYEGPEAEGGVGYEKCYTWLKANV
;
A
#
# COMPACT_ATOMS: atom_id res chain seq x y z
N MET A 1 -20.57 -6.39 -4.32
CA MET A 1 -20.08 -6.48 -2.94
C MET A 1 -18.66 -5.92 -2.98
N SER A 2 -18.29 -5.13 -1.98
CA SER A 2 -16.94 -4.59 -1.86
C SER A 2 -15.93 -5.73 -1.73
N SER A 3 -14.77 -5.60 -2.35
CA SER A 3 -13.67 -6.58 -2.20
C SER A 3 -13.05 -6.43 -0.82
N ILE A 4 -12.91 -7.54 -0.09
CA ILE A 4 -12.20 -7.57 1.20
C ILE A 4 -10.84 -8.20 0.94
N GLY A 5 -9.80 -7.40 1.13
CA GLY A 5 -8.42 -7.76 0.85
C GLY A 5 -7.59 -8.01 2.09
N VAL A 6 -6.42 -8.59 1.87
CA VAL A 6 -5.37 -8.78 2.87
C VAL A 6 -4.01 -8.52 2.24
N ILE A 7 -3.07 -7.97 3.00
CA ILE A 7 -1.70 -7.81 2.55
C ILE A 7 -0.87 -9.07 2.82
N HIS A 8 -0.04 -9.51 1.85
CA HIS A 8 0.98 -10.53 2.05
C HIS A 8 2.19 -9.90 2.77
N TYR A 9 2.02 -9.63 4.05
CA TYR A 9 3.01 -9.05 4.93
C TYR A 9 2.74 -9.52 6.36
N ASN A 10 3.81 -9.73 7.14
CA ASN A 10 3.72 -10.07 8.57
C ASN A 10 2.79 -11.26 8.90
N TRP A 11 2.75 -12.27 8.03
CA TRP A 11 1.96 -13.49 8.24
C TRP A 11 2.89 -14.72 8.31
N PRO A 12 3.47 -15.00 9.49
CA PRO A 12 4.47 -16.04 9.64
C PRO A 12 3.92 -17.45 9.44
N GLY A 13 4.81 -18.35 9.04
CA GLY A 13 4.50 -19.79 8.98
C GLY A 13 3.89 -20.28 7.67
N TYR A 14 3.72 -19.41 6.68
CA TYR A 14 3.20 -19.78 5.36
C TYR A 14 4.17 -19.34 4.26
N ASP A 15 4.32 -20.16 3.24
CA ASP A 15 4.78 -19.73 1.92
C ASP A 15 3.61 -19.06 1.16
N LEU A 16 3.87 -18.56 -0.03
CA LEU A 16 2.86 -17.81 -0.81
C LEU A 16 1.61 -18.65 -1.12
N GLU A 17 1.78 -19.95 -1.43
CA GLU A 17 0.66 -20.86 -1.69
C GLU A 17 -0.16 -21.11 -0.40
N GLY A 18 0.52 -21.41 0.69
CA GLY A 18 -0.13 -21.58 2.00
C GLY A 18 -0.87 -20.33 2.46
N PHE A 19 -0.28 -19.14 2.25
CA PHE A 19 -0.93 -17.86 2.51
C PHE A 19 -2.21 -17.70 1.66
N ALA A 20 -2.13 -17.91 0.34
CA ALA A 20 -3.28 -17.76 -0.56
C ALA A 20 -4.43 -18.66 -0.13
N ARG A 21 -4.16 -19.94 0.16
CA ARG A 21 -5.16 -20.90 0.65
C ARG A 21 -5.78 -20.47 1.97
N ARG A 22 -4.94 -20.08 2.94
CA ARG A 22 -5.42 -19.68 4.27
C ARG A 22 -6.25 -18.39 4.21
N ALA A 23 -5.82 -17.39 3.45
CA ALA A 23 -6.57 -16.16 3.25
C ALA A 23 -7.95 -16.42 2.62
N SER A 24 -8.00 -17.27 1.58
CA SER A 24 -9.25 -17.69 0.94
C SER A 24 -10.18 -18.45 1.91
N GLU A 25 -9.64 -19.35 2.75
CA GLU A 25 -10.41 -20.08 3.78
C GLU A 25 -11.06 -19.15 4.80
N ILE A 26 -10.38 -18.06 5.19
CA ILE A 26 -10.93 -17.01 6.07
C ILE A 26 -12.08 -16.28 5.36
N GLY A 27 -11.99 -16.12 4.04
CA GLY A 27 -13.00 -15.48 3.20
C GLY A 27 -12.51 -14.23 2.48
N TYR A 28 -11.22 -13.90 2.53
CA TYR A 28 -10.65 -12.83 1.75
C TYR A 28 -10.81 -13.09 0.25
N THR A 29 -11.10 -12.04 -0.52
CA THR A 29 -11.35 -12.13 -1.97
C THR A 29 -10.27 -11.46 -2.80
N SER A 30 -9.35 -10.75 -2.16
CA SER A 30 -8.21 -10.11 -2.81
C SER A 30 -7.00 -10.05 -1.89
N CYS A 31 -5.83 -9.82 -2.50
CA CYS A 31 -4.62 -9.55 -1.73
C CYS A 31 -3.75 -8.47 -2.37
N GLU A 32 -2.97 -7.79 -1.53
CA GLU A 32 -1.79 -7.05 -1.95
C GLU A 32 -0.56 -7.93 -1.78
N LEU A 33 0.29 -7.96 -2.81
CA LEU A 33 1.55 -8.69 -2.83
C LEU A 33 2.76 -7.75 -2.74
N GLN A 34 3.90 -8.29 -2.36
CA GLN A 34 5.17 -7.60 -2.48
C GLN A 34 5.77 -7.87 -3.86
N ILE A 35 6.53 -6.94 -4.41
CA ILE A 35 7.17 -7.14 -5.73
C ILE A 35 8.03 -8.41 -5.77
N GLY A 36 8.69 -8.78 -4.67
CA GLY A 36 9.48 -9.99 -4.56
C GLY A 36 8.68 -11.29 -4.65
N ASP A 37 7.35 -11.26 -4.45
CA ASP A 37 6.48 -12.42 -4.62
C ASP A 37 6.33 -12.78 -6.11
N ILE A 38 6.33 -11.77 -6.97
CA ILE A 38 5.99 -11.87 -8.39
C ILE A 38 7.15 -11.66 -9.36
N TRP A 39 8.29 -11.16 -8.89
CA TRP A 39 9.44 -10.84 -9.71
C TRP A 39 10.76 -11.11 -8.99
N ASP A 40 11.67 -11.81 -9.67
CA ASP A 40 13.06 -11.94 -9.26
C ASP A 40 13.91 -11.00 -10.13
N GLU A 41 14.32 -9.87 -9.54
CA GLU A 41 15.08 -8.82 -10.24
C GLU A 41 16.42 -9.33 -10.82
N ALA A 42 17.02 -10.35 -10.21
CA ALA A 42 18.29 -10.92 -10.66
C ALA A 42 18.12 -11.83 -11.88
N ASN A 43 16.94 -12.45 -12.04
CA ASN A 43 16.61 -13.37 -13.11
C ASN A 43 15.27 -12.95 -13.73
N ASP A 44 15.25 -11.77 -14.34
CA ASP A 44 14.05 -11.21 -14.97
C ASP A 44 13.52 -12.18 -16.05
N ASP A 45 12.31 -12.68 -15.84
CA ASP A 45 11.66 -13.72 -16.66
C ASP A 45 10.51 -13.19 -17.53
N ASP A 46 10.52 -11.86 -17.76
CA ASP A 46 9.50 -11.18 -18.56
C ASP A 46 8.06 -11.37 -18.05
N GLY A 47 7.88 -11.44 -16.73
CA GLY A 47 6.57 -11.51 -16.09
C GLY A 47 5.99 -12.91 -15.94
N ARG A 48 6.71 -13.95 -16.32
CA ARG A 48 6.24 -15.34 -16.21
C ARG A 48 5.89 -15.72 -14.77
N ARG A 49 6.71 -15.31 -13.79
CA ARG A 49 6.43 -15.56 -12.38
C ARG A 49 5.17 -14.81 -11.93
N ALA A 50 4.97 -13.59 -12.40
CA ALA A 50 3.76 -12.82 -12.08
C ALA A 50 2.49 -13.52 -12.63
N GLU A 51 2.54 -14.09 -13.84
CA GLU A 51 1.45 -14.89 -14.39
C GLU A 51 1.17 -16.14 -13.56
N GLN A 52 2.20 -16.88 -13.17
CA GLN A 52 2.06 -18.08 -12.32
C GLN A 52 1.44 -17.73 -10.95
N VAL A 53 1.85 -16.61 -10.35
CA VAL A 53 1.28 -16.16 -9.09
C VAL A 53 -0.18 -15.73 -9.27
N ARG A 54 -0.53 -15.04 -10.35
CA ARG A 54 -1.93 -14.76 -10.69
C ARG A 54 -2.75 -16.04 -10.79
N GLU A 55 -2.29 -17.04 -11.54
CA GLU A 55 -2.97 -18.33 -11.67
C GLU A 55 -3.16 -19.03 -10.31
N LEU A 56 -2.18 -18.94 -9.42
CA LEU A 56 -2.28 -19.45 -8.05
C LEU A 56 -3.45 -18.78 -7.30
N PHE A 57 -3.52 -17.43 -7.29
CA PHE A 57 -4.58 -16.72 -6.59
C PHE A 57 -5.95 -16.93 -7.24
N ASP A 58 -6.04 -16.96 -8.56
CA ASP A 58 -7.26 -17.30 -9.29
C ASP A 58 -7.78 -18.70 -8.91
N SER A 59 -6.87 -19.67 -8.71
CA SER A 59 -7.22 -21.05 -8.34
C SER A 59 -7.90 -21.20 -6.98
N VAL A 60 -7.69 -20.22 -6.09
CA VAL A 60 -8.32 -20.16 -4.76
C VAL A 60 -9.42 -19.10 -4.68
N GLY A 61 -9.80 -18.49 -5.82
CA GLY A 61 -10.88 -17.51 -5.90
C GLY A 61 -10.53 -16.14 -5.36
N MET A 62 -9.26 -15.75 -5.37
CA MET A 62 -8.77 -14.44 -4.95
C MET A 62 -8.19 -13.64 -6.12
N ASN A 63 -8.32 -12.31 -6.09
CA ASN A 63 -7.67 -11.40 -7.03
C ASN A 63 -6.44 -10.76 -6.38
N ILE A 64 -5.50 -10.30 -7.20
CA ILE A 64 -4.43 -9.41 -6.75
C ILE A 64 -4.94 -7.98 -6.87
N SER A 65 -5.07 -7.26 -5.74
CA SER A 65 -5.62 -5.89 -5.71
C SER A 65 -4.57 -4.81 -5.90
N ALA A 66 -3.34 -5.07 -5.49
CA ALA A 66 -2.20 -4.18 -5.65
C ALA A 66 -0.88 -4.94 -5.49
N VAL A 67 0.22 -4.31 -5.90
CA VAL A 67 1.57 -4.80 -5.65
C VAL A 67 2.43 -3.68 -5.07
N ALA A 68 3.06 -3.93 -3.93
CA ALA A 68 4.02 -3.02 -3.32
C ALA A 68 5.34 -3.04 -4.09
N ALA A 69 5.76 -1.89 -4.58
CA ALA A 69 6.95 -1.74 -5.43
C ALA A 69 8.28 -1.87 -4.68
N GLY A 70 8.30 -1.56 -3.37
CA GLY A 70 9.51 -1.46 -2.59
C GLY A 70 10.51 -0.45 -3.19
N ASN A 71 10.00 0.68 -3.66
CA ASN A 71 10.81 1.73 -4.30
C ASN A 71 11.33 2.74 -3.26
N ASP A 72 12.38 3.45 -3.65
CA ASP A 72 12.96 4.53 -2.86
C ASP A 72 13.50 5.63 -3.76
N PHE A 73 12.80 6.75 -3.81
CA PHE A 73 13.17 7.92 -4.60
C PHE A 73 14.02 8.95 -3.83
N ILE A 74 14.38 8.67 -2.57
CA ILE A 74 15.30 9.50 -1.79
C ILE A 74 16.70 8.87 -1.89
N GLN A 75 17.53 9.34 -2.84
CA GLN A 75 18.85 8.80 -3.12
C GLN A 75 19.91 9.90 -3.06
N ALA A 76 21.07 9.61 -2.46
CA ALA A 76 22.16 10.58 -2.36
C ALA A 76 22.82 10.87 -3.71
N GLU A 77 22.92 9.85 -4.56
CA GLU A 77 23.54 9.97 -5.88
C GLU A 77 22.51 10.02 -6.99
N ARG A 78 22.67 10.91 -7.94
CA ARG A 78 21.76 11.04 -9.10
C ARG A 78 21.63 9.73 -9.89
N SER A 79 22.73 9.00 -10.07
CA SER A 79 22.71 7.71 -10.76
C SER A 79 21.85 6.66 -10.07
N ASP A 80 21.81 6.66 -8.72
CA ASP A 80 20.99 5.74 -7.95
C ASP A 80 19.52 6.13 -8.03
N TRP A 81 19.22 7.43 -8.03
CA TRP A 81 17.88 7.94 -8.25
C TRP A 81 17.34 7.55 -9.64
N GLU A 82 18.13 7.74 -10.70
CA GLU A 82 17.76 7.32 -12.06
C GLU A 82 17.56 5.80 -12.18
N ALA A 83 18.38 5.01 -11.46
CA ALA A 83 18.20 3.57 -11.39
C ALA A 83 16.89 3.19 -10.71
N GLN A 84 16.47 3.91 -9.66
CA GLN A 84 15.19 3.68 -9.00
C GLN A 84 14.00 4.00 -9.92
N VAL A 85 14.02 5.09 -10.66
CA VAL A 85 12.96 5.43 -11.63
C VAL A 85 12.88 4.37 -12.74
N LYS A 86 14.05 3.96 -13.28
CA LYS A 86 14.10 2.88 -14.28
C LYS A 86 13.58 1.55 -13.73
N ARG A 87 13.94 1.18 -12.50
CA ARG A 87 13.42 -0.01 -11.83
C ARG A 87 11.91 0.08 -11.66
N TYR A 88 11.40 1.25 -11.25
CA TYR A 88 9.97 1.45 -11.05
C TYR A 88 9.18 1.29 -12.35
N ARG A 89 9.71 1.76 -13.49
CA ARG A 89 9.13 1.48 -14.82
C ARG A 89 9.00 -0.02 -15.07
N ARG A 90 10.05 -0.80 -14.75
CA ARG A 90 10.00 -2.27 -14.92
C ARG A 90 8.99 -2.91 -13.97
N VAL A 91 8.89 -2.45 -12.74
CA VAL A 91 7.83 -2.88 -11.80
C VAL A 91 6.45 -2.66 -12.41
N CYS A 92 6.17 -1.48 -12.95
CA CYS A 92 4.89 -1.18 -13.61
C CYS A 92 4.60 -2.12 -14.78
N GLU A 93 5.61 -2.48 -15.56
CA GLU A 93 5.47 -3.46 -16.65
C GLU A 93 5.14 -4.86 -16.09
N ILE A 94 5.90 -5.35 -15.10
CA ILE A 94 5.71 -6.69 -14.50
C ILE A 94 4.33 -6.85 -13.87
N ILE A 95 3.82 -5.84 -13.18
CA ILE A 95 2.51 -5.97 -12.52
C ILE A 95 1.35 -6.14 -13.49
N THR A 96 1.49 -5.72 -14.76
CA THR A 96 0.44 -5.93 -15.77
C THR A 96 0.12 -7.41 -15.97
N HIS A 97 1.06 -8.30 -15.70
CA HIS A 97 0.90 -9.76 -15.78
C HIS A 97 0.10 -10.33 -14.60
N THR A 98 -0.07 -9.58 -13.51
CA THR A 98 -0.86 -10.01 -12.34
C THR A 98 -2.35 -9.77 -12.47
N GLY A 99 -2.76 -8.91 -13.40
CA GLY A 99 -4.15 -8.51 -13.60
C GLY A 99 -4.58 -7.32 -12.74
N THR A 100 -3.73 -6.79 -11.85
CA THR A 100 -3.97 -5.50 -11.18
C THR A 100 -3.39 -4.34 -11.99
N ASP A 101 -3.95 -3.15 -11.79
CA ASP A 101 -3.44 -1.89 -12.31
C ASP A 101 -2.87 -0.98 -11.21
N ILE A 102 -2.74 -1.46 -9.98
CA ILE A 102 -2.31 -0.66 -8.83
C ILE A 102 -0.92 -1.07 -8.35
N VAL A 103 0.01 -0.10 -8.38
CA VAL A 103 1.31 -0.19 -7.71
C VAL A 103 1.25 0.63 -6.42
N ARG A 104 1.44 -0.02 -5.27
CA ARG A 104 1.66 0.70 -4.02
C ARG A 104 3.11 1.19 -3.96
N SER A 105 3.29 2.47 -3.69
CA SER A 105 4.60 3.12 -3.62
C SER A 105 4.89 3.63 -2.23
N ASP A 106 6.07 3.34 -1.70
CA ASP A 106 6.55 3.90 -0.44
C ASP A 106 7.07 5.35 -0.61
N GLY A 107 7.22 5.84 -1.85
CA GLY A 107 7.79 7.15 -2.16
C GLY A 107 9.29 7.20 -1.91
N GLY A 108 9.72 7.22 -0.66
CA GLY A 108 11.14 7.22 -0.31
C GLY A 108 11.37 6.94 1.17
N TRP A 109 12.61 6.59 1.49
CA TRP A 109 13.04 6.22 2.83
C TRP A 109 13.98 7.26 3.45
N ASN A 110 13.88 7.45 4.75
CA ASN A 110 14.86 8.25 5.49
C ASN A 110 16.25 7.63 5.38
N ARG A 111 17.18 8.34 4.75
CA ARG A 111 18.58 7.90 4.53
C ARG A 111 19.51 8.19 5.71
N GLY A 112 18.98 8.50 6.89
CA GLY A 112 19.81 8.65 8.09
C GLY A 112 20.84 9.77 8.00
N GLY A 113 20.53 10.89 7.30
CA GLY A 113 21.43 12.02 7.11
C GLY A 113 22.30 11.94 5.86
N LEU A 114 22.12 10.94 4.99
CA LEU A 114 22.75 10.89 3.67
C LEU A 114 22.13 11.87 2.69
N VAL A 115 20.85 12.20 2.90
CA VAL A 115 20.08 13.20 2.15
C VAL A 115 19.41 14.13 3.15
N GLU A 116 19.57 15.42 2.98
CA GLU A 116 18.90 16.41 3.83
C GLU A 116 17.38 16.32 3.67
N GLU A 117 16.65 16.38 4.78
CA GLU A 117 15.18 16.23 4.79
C GLU A 117 14.48 17.22 3.85
N GLY A 118 15.01 18.45 3.75
CA GLY A 118 14.49 19.49 2.86
C GLY A 118 14.60 19.17 1.35
N GLU A 119 15.36 18.15 0.96
CA GLU A 119 15.51 17.71 -0.43
C GLU A 119 14.54 16.59 -0.82
N TRP A 120 13.98 15.87 0.15
CA TRP A 120 13.13 14.68 -0.09
C TRP A 120 11.91 15.00 -0.97
N ASP A 121 11.23 16.09 -0.69
CA ASP A 121 10.05 16.52 -1.45
C ASP A 121 10.38 16.73 -2.93
N GLY A 122 11.48 17.42 -3.23
CA GLY A 122 11.93 17.68 -4.60
C GLY A 122 12.25 16.40 -5.36
N MET A 123 12.95 15.46 -4.70
CA MET A 123 13.34 14.18 -5.29
C MET A 123 12.11 13.31 -5.61
N MET A 124 11.17 13.21 -4.68
CA MET A 124 9.94 12.45 -4.88
C MET A 124 9.04 13.10 -5.95
N LEU A 125 8.91 14.42 -5.94
CA LEU A 125 8.15 15.16 -6.95
C LEU A 125 8.69 14.93 -8.36
N GLU A 126 10.02 15.02 -8.54
CA GLU A 126 10.68 14.76 -9.82
C GLU A 126 10.44 13.32 -10.29
N ALA A 127 10.63 12.34 -9.38
CA ALA A 127 10.43 10.94 -9.69
C ALA A 127 8.98 10.61 -10.11
N PHE A 128 7.98 11.09 -9.37
CA PHE A 128 6.59 10.84 -9.74
C PHE A 128 6.17 11.54 -11.03
N LYS A 129 6.77 12.69 -11.35
CA LYS A 129 6.57 13.33 -12.66
C LYS A 129 7.16 12.49 -13.80
N GLU A 130 8.38 11.97 -13.65
CA GLU A 130 8.95 11.05 -14.63
C GLU A 130 8.14 9.74 -14.75
N CYS A 131 7.61 9.23 -13.62
CA CYS A 131 6.75 8.07 -13.64
C CYS A 131 5.44 8.30 -14.41
N ALA A 132 4.87 9.51 -14.38
CA ALA A 132 3.59 9.80 -15.00
C ALA A 132 3.52 9.41 -16.48
N ASP A 133 4.63 9.57 -17.22
CA ASP A 133 4.69 9.26 -18.65
C ASP A 133 4.48 7.76 -18.94
N PHE A 134 5.11 6.86 -18.16
CA PHE A 134 4.96 5.43 -18.41
C PHE A 134 3.76 4.78 -17.73
N LEU A 135 3.14 5.45 -16.76
CA LEU A 135 1.88 4.97 -16.16
C LEU A 135 0.75 4.91 -17.20
N GLU A 136 0.69 5.88 -18.12
CA GLU A 136 -0.26 5.84 -19.22
C GLU A 136 0.03 4.69 -20.19
N GLU A 137 1.30 4.45 -20.52
CA GLU A 137 1.73 3.38 -21.41
C GLU A 137 1.30 1.99 -20.91
N PHE A 138 1.48 1.72 -19.62
CA PHE A 138 1.14 0.43 -19.01
C PHE A 138 -0.30 0.36 -18.47
N ASN A 139 -1.05 1.46 -18.52
CA ASN A 139 -2.37 1.59 -17.91
C ASN A 139 -2.37 1.27 -16.41
N VAL A 140 -1.37 1.79 -15.68
CA VAL A 140 -1.14 1.54 -14.25
C VAL A 140 -1.38 2.83 -13.46
N ARG A 141 -1.79 2.69 -12.20
CA ARG A 141 -1.98 3.77 -11.22
C ARG A 141 -1.03 3.57 -10.04
N ILE A 142 -0.50 4.67 -9.51
CA ILE A 142 0.29 4.65 -8.28
C ILE A 142 -0.60 5.00 -7.09
N ALA A 143 -0.61 4.15 -6.09
CA ALA A 143 -1.17 4.39 -4.77
C ALA A 143 -0.01 4.72 -3.80
N LEU A 144 0.24 6.01 -3.54
CA LEU A 144 1.29 6.46 -2.62
C LEU A 144 0.88 6.17 -1.18
N ASP A 145 1.68 5.37 -0.49
CA ASP A 145 1.46 5.00 0.90
C ASP A 145 1.92 6.10 1.87
N ASN A 146 1.18 6.36 2.92
CA ASN A 146 1.63 7.12 4.07
C ASN A 146 2.50 6.22 4.94
N HIS A 147 3.78 6.10 4.59
CA HIS A 147 4.71 5.15 5.19
C HIS A 147 5.94 5.82 5.81
N GLY A 148 6.45 5.24 6.89
CA GLY A 148 7.69 5.68 7.52
C GLY A 148 7.64 7.16 7.98
N VAL A 149 8.66 7.94 7.64
CA VAL A 149 8.78 9.35 8.04
C VAL A 149 8.70 10.32 6.86
N SER A 150 8.83 9.84 5.64
CA SER A 150 8.94 10.70 4.45
C SER A 150 7.61 11.02 3.79
N THR A 151 6.58 10.18 3.97
CA THR A 151 5.28 10.31 3.30
C THR A 151 4.09 10.38 4.27
N ASN A 152 4.34 10.40 5.58
CA ASN A 152 3.32 10.30 6.63
C ASN A 152 2.71 11.64 7.04
N ASP A 153 2.32 12.47 6.06
CA ASP A 153 1.57 13.72 6.24
C ASP A 153 0.57 13.88 5.10
N GLY A 154 -0.73 13.93 5.43
CA GLY A 154 -1.80 13.97 4.43
C GLY A 154 -1.87 15.28 3.65
N ASP A 155 -1.56 16.42 4.26
CA ASP A 155 -1.50 17.72 3.56
C ASP A 155 -0.35 17.72 2.53
N TRP A 156 0.79 17.13 2.91
CA TRP A 156 1.92 16.97 2.01
C TRP A 156 1.58 16.00 0.85
N GLN A 157 0.95 14.86 1.13
CA GLN A 157 0.54 13.91 0.10
C GLN A 157 -0.40 14.56 -0.92
N LEU A 158 -1.42 15.31 -0.45
CA LEU A 158 -2.33 16.04 -1.34
C LEU A 158 -1.57 17.05 -2.20
N SER A 159 -0.69 17.85 -1.58
CA SER A 159 0.16 18.81 -2.29
C SER A 159 1.04 18.14 -3.36
N LEU A 160 1.61 16.97 -3.06
CA LEU A 160 2.42 16.22 -4.03
C LEU A 160 1.57 15.78 -5.23
N ILE A 161 0.39 15.19 -4.99
CA ILE A 161 -0.54 14.76 -6.04
C ILE A 161 -0.92 15.92 -6.97
N GLU A 162 -1.27 17.07 -6.39
CA GLU A 162 -1.62 18.27 -7.14
C GLU A 162 -0.45 18.80 -7.99
N ARG A 163 0.77 18.82 -7.44
CA ARG A 163 1.97 19.29 -8.15
C ARG A 163 2.47 18.33 -9.23
N VAL A 164 2.25 17.03 -9.07
CA VAL A 164 2.51 16.03 -10.12
C VAL A 164 1.48 16.18 -11.24
N GLY A 165 0.21 16.41 -10.89
CA GLY A 165 -0.86 16.71 -11.84
C GLY A 165 -1.29 15.54 -12.72
N SER A 166 -0.96 14.30 -12.34
CA SER A 166 -1.38 13.10 -13.07
C SER A 166 -2.59 12.46 -12.40
N SER A 167 -3.62 12.13 -13.17
CA SER A 167 -4.77 11.36 -12.68
C SER A 167 -4.44 9.91 -12.30
N ARG A 168 -3.20 9.47 -12.55
CA ARG A 168 -2.72 8.12 -12.22
C ARG A 168 -1.92 8.07 -10.93
N LEU A 169 -1.74 9.20 -10.24
CA LEU A 169 -1.17 9.26 -8.89
C LEU A 169 -2.28 9.57 -7.90
N GLY A 170 -2.46 8.69 -6.94
CA GLY A 170 -3.36 8.82 -5.80
C GLY A 170 -2.70 8.27 -4.55
N VAL A 171 -3.48 7.88 -3.56
CA VAL A 171 -2.97 7.37 -2.29
C VAL A 171 -3.37 5.92 -2.03
N ASN A 172 -2.49 5.19 -1.38
CA ASN A 172 -2.86 4.09 -0.52
C ASN A 172 -3.15 4.67 0.86
N LEU A 173 -4.38 4.60 1.33
CA LEU A 173 -4.75 5.14 2.62
C LEU A 173 -4.53 4.08 3.71
N ASP A 174 -3.40 4.17 4.42
CA ASP A 174 -3.19 3.40 5.66
C ASP A 174 -3.80 4.17 6.83
N THR A 175 -4.75 3.55 7.51
CA THR A 175 -5.51 4.20 8.57
C THR A 175 -4.72 4.42 9.86
N MET A 176 -3.66 3.65 10.12
CA MET A 176 -2.88 3.74 11.36
C MET A 176 -1.55 4.48 11.22
N ASN A 177 -0.93 4.49 10.04
CA ASN A 177 0.43 5.00 9.88
C ASN A 177 0.59 6.48 10.25
N TYR A 178 -0.43 7.32 10.04
CA TYR A 178 -0.43 8.70 10.52
C TYR A 178 -0.35 8.77 12.05
N ARG A 179 -1.08 7.90 12.76
CA ARG A 179 -1.03 7.83 14.21
C ARG A 179 0.31 7.30 14.71
N TRP A 180 0.83 6.28 14.03
CA TRP A 180 2.18 5.77 14.27
C TRP A 180 3.22 6.89 14.15
N TYR A 181 3.11 7.75 13.14
CA TYR A 181 4.01 8.90 12.95
C TYR A 181 3.95 9.89 14.10
N GLY A 182 2.78 10.09 14.72
CA GLY A 182 2.59 10.94 15.89
C GLY A 182 1.52 12.02 15.73
N HIS A 183 0.75 12.02 14.63
CA HIS A 183 -0.41 12.91 14.51
C HIS A 183 -1.49 12.55 15.51
N ASP A 184 -2.24 13.56 16.00
CA ASP A 184 -3.43 13.33 16.80
C ASP A 184 -4.62 12.87 15.92
N LEU A 185 -5.65 12.30 16.57
CA LEU A 185 -6.78 11.72 15.85
C LEU A 185 -7.59 12.75 15.05
N ASP A 186 -7.76 13.96 15.56
CA ASP A 186 -8.49 15.03 14.85
C ASP A 186 -7.76 15.43 13.55
N LYS A 187 -6.40 15.47 13.59
CA LYS A 187 -5.59 15.73 12.39
C LYS A 187 -5.67 14.58 11.39
N ILE A 188 -5.73 13.36 11.87
CA ILE A 188 -5.88 12.17 11.04
C ILE A 188 -7.26 12.14 10.37
N ASP A 189 -8.32 12.49 11.08
CA ASP A 189 -9.67 12.62 10.52
C ASP A 189 -9.69 13.64 9.38
N HIS A 190 -9.02 14.78 9.55
CA HIS A 190 -8.83 15.74 8.46
C HIS A 190 -8.10 15.14 7.25
N PHE A 191 -7.06 14.32 7.46
CA PHE A 191 -6.37 13.64 6.35
C PHE A 191 -7.30 12.69 5.59
N TYR A 192 -8.16 11.94 6.29
CA TYR A 192 -9.15 11.10 5.63
C TYR A 192 -10.10 11.92 4.75
N GLU A 193 -10.56 13.09 5.20
CA GLU A 193 -11.44 13.96 4.44
C GLU A 193 -10.79 14.45 3.15
N ILE A 194 -9.58 15.01 3.24
CA ILE A 194 -8.92 15.65 2.09
C ILE A 194 -8.38 14.63 1.07
N LEU A 195 -7.97 13.44 1.52
CA LEU A 195 -7.40 12.41 0.66
C LEU A 195 -8.43 11.44 0.08
N ALA A 196 -9.62 11.32 0.67
CA ALA A 196 -10.65 10.38 0.21
C ALA A 196 -10.92 10.41 -1.31
N PRO A 197 -10.97 11.58 -1.99
CA PRO A 197 -11.16 11.64 -3.45
C PRO A 197 -9.99 11.08 -4.27
N HIS A 198 -8.84 10.86 -3.66
CA HIS A 198 -7.60 10.42 -4.29
C HIS A 198 -7.22 8.98 -3.92
N VAL A 199 -8.07 8.26 -3.18
CA VAL A 199 -7.78 6.89 -2.73
C VAL A 199 -7.91 5.90 -3.87
N PHE A 200 -6.82 5.19 -4.17
CA PHE A 200 -6.78 4.09 -5.14
C PHE A 200 -6.68 2.73 -4.47
N HIS A 201 -6.13 2.68 -3.27
CA HIS A 201 -6.00 1.48 -2.45
C HIS A 201 -6.09 1.83 -0.97
N THR A 202 -6.33 0.84 -0.12
CA THR A 202 -6.43 1.06 1.33
C THR A 202 -5.66 0.01 2.11
N HIS A 203 -5.01 0.44 3.20
CA HIS A 203 -4.60 -0.43 4.29
C HIS A 203 -5.46 -0.12 5.51
N MET A 204 -6.37 -1.03 5.81
CA MET A 204 -7.17 -0.98 7.01
C MET A 204 -6.36 -1.59 8.16
N LYS A 205 -5.88 -0.73 9.01
CA LYS A 205 -4.93 -1.04 10.09
C LYS A 205 -5.37 -0.34 11.36
N ASP A 206 -5.21 -0.97 12.50
CA ASP A 206 -5.57 -0.43 13.79
C ASP A 206 -4.49 -0.68 14.84
N GLY A 207 -4.46 0.17 15.83
CA GLY A 207 -3.47 0.12 16.88
C GLY A 207 -3.67 1.21 17.91
N THR A 208 -2.72 1.30 18.83
CA THR A 208 -2.65 2.35 19.83
C THR A 208 -1.24 2.92 19.93
N GLY A 209 -1.13 4.19 20.33
CA GLY A 209 0.14 4.86 20.52
C GLY A 209 0.84 5.27 19.23
N SER A 210 2.08 5.71 19.35
CA SER A 210 2.91 6.14 18.23
C SER A 210 4.33 5.61 18.39
N ARG A 211 5.09 5.50 17.32
CA ARG A 211 6.50 5.06 17.26
C ARG A 211 6.96 4.15 18.42
N GLU A 212 7.44 4.75 19.53
CA GLU A 212 8.03 4.03 20.67
C GLU A 212 7.02 3.20 21.47
N ASN A 213 5.74 3.61 21.45
CA ASN A 213 4.67 3.00 22.22
C ASN A 213 3.61 2.32 21.33
N TYR A 214 3.91 2.16 20.05
CA TYR A 214 3.00 1.55 19.09
C TYR A 214 2.69 0.10 19.46
N LYS A 215 1.40 -0.24 19.39
CA LYS A 215 0.88 -1.61 19.51
C LYS A 215 -0.17 -1.83 18.44
N GLY A 216 0.14 -2.68 17.46
CA GLY A 216 -0.83 -3.14 16.49
C GLY A 216 -1.86 -4.06 17.14
N VAL A 217 -3.12 -3.94 16.75
CA VAL A 217 -4.25 -4.78 17.19
C VAL A 217 -5.16 -5.10 16.01
N ALA A 218 -6.15 -5.97 16.20
CA ALA A 218 -7.14 -6.22 15.17
C ALA A 218 -8.07 -5.00 14.97
N LEU A 219 -8.65 -4.89 13.77
CA LEU A 219 -9.54 -3.79 13.43
C LEU A 219 -10.69 -3.68 14.44
N GLY A 220 -10.89 -2.47 14.96
CA GLY A 220 -11.90 -2.15 15.97
C GLY A 220 -11.46 -2.40 17.42
N GLU A 221 -10.24 -2.88 17.66
CA GLU A 221 -9.67 -3.07 19.00
C GLU A 221 -8.73 -1.91 19.41
N GLY A 222 -8.40 -0.99 18.48
CA GLY A 222 -7.48 0.13 18.69
C GLY A 222 -8.16 1.47 18.94
N GLU A 223 -7.43 2.55 18.66
CA GLU A 223 -7.91 3.93 18.89
C GLU A 223 -8.27 4.68 17.60
N ILE A 224 -8.07 4.06 16.43
CA ILE A 224 -8.28 4.71 15.12
C ILE A 224 -9.78 4.87 14.84
N HIS A 225 -10.16 6.00 14.29
CA HIS A 225 -11.53 6.31 13.88
C HIS A 225 -11.90 5.59 12.56
N LEU A 226 -11.79 4.24 12.54
CA LEU A 226 -11.98 3.42 11.34
C LEU A 226 -13.33 3.64 10.65
N HIS A 227 -14.41 3.79 11.40
CA HIS A 227 -15.72 4.06 10.83
C HIS A 227 -15.76 5.40 10.09
N TYR A 228 -15.07 6.40 10.62
CA TYR A 228 -14.97 7.70 9.99
C TYR A 228 -14.15 7.63 8.70
N ALA A 229 -13.00 6.95 8.72
CA ALA A 229 -12.22 6.68 7.51
C ALA A 229 -13.06 5.99 6.43
N LEU A 230 -13.81 4.93 6.80
CA LEU A 230 -14.73 4.24 5.88
C LEU A 230 -15.78 5.17 5.30
N GLU A 231 -16.39 6.03 6.12
CA GLU A 231 -17.42 6.98 5.68
C GLU A 231 -16.86 7.97 4.66
N CYS A 232 -15.70 8.60 4.94
CA CYS A 232 -15.03 9.53 4.03
C CYS A 232 -14.73 8.87 2.68
N VAL A 233 -14.10 7.70 2.68
CA VAL A 233 -13.66 7.01 1.47
C VAL A 233 -14.86 6.47 0.66
N LYS A 234 -15.88 5.90 1.32
CA LYS A 234 -17.13 5.48 0.65
C LYS A 234 -17.89 6.65 0.03
N LYS A 235 -17.97 7.79 0.73
CA LYS A 235 -18.63 8.99 0.23
C LYS A 235 -17.93 9.57 -1.00
N ALA A 236 -16.63 9.41 -1.10
CA ALA A 236 -15.84 9.79 -2.27
C ALA A 236 -16.02 8.84 -3.48
N GLY A 237 -16.73 7.72 -3.31
CA GLY A 237 -17.04 6.78 -4.39
C GLY A 237 -16.01 5.66 -4.57
N TYR A 238 -15.18 5.38 -3.57
CA TYR A 238 -14.22 4.29 -3.62
C TYR A 238 -14.91 2.94 -3.77
N ASP A 239 -14.47 2.17 -4.76
CA ASP A 239 -14.99 0.84 -5.11
C ASP A 239 -13.90 -0.26 -5.12
N GLY A 240 -12.69 0.08 -4.68
CA GLY A 240 -11.55 -0.83 -4.60
C GLY A 240 -11.61 -1.82 -3.42
N ALA A 241 -10.47 -2.45 -3.15
CA ALA A 241 -10.34 -3.41 -2.06
C ALA A 241 -10.12 -2.73 -0.71
N TRP A 242 -10.85 -3.20 0.31
CA TRP A 242 -10.61 -2.87 1.71
C TRP A 242 -9.61 -3.89 2.27
N THR A 243 -8.34 -3.53 2.29
CA THR A 243 -7.23 -4.46 2.55
C THR A 243 -6.80 -4.41 4.01
N ALA A 244 -6.94 -5.53 4.72
CA ALA A 244 -6.46 -5.65 6.08
C ALA A 244 -4.95 -5.71 6.14
N GLU A 245 -4.34 -4.87 6.98
CA GLU A 245 -2.96 -4.99 7.43
C GLU A 245 -2.92 -5.17 8.95
N TYR A 246 -2.29 -6.25 9.40
CA TYR A 246 -2.25 -6.59 10.82
C TYR A 246 -0.81 -6.67 11.34
N GLU A 247 -0.51 -5.90 12.36
CA GLU A 247 0.81 -5.86 13.00
C GLU A 247 0.76 -6.20 14.51
N GLY A 248 -0.27 -6.92 14.91
CA GLY A 248 -0.43 -7.33 16.31
C GLY A 248 0.24 -8.66 16.66
N PRO A 249 0.18 -9.07 17.92
CA PRO A 249 0.85 -10.28 18.41
C PRO A 249 0.18 -11.59 17.98
N GLU A 250 -1.03 -11.58 17.41
CA GLU A 250 -1.80 -12.76 17.01
C GLU A 250 -1.65 -13.06 15.50
N ALA A 251 -0.46 -12.79 14.92
CA ALA A 251 -0.20 -13.03 13.50
C ALA A 251 -0.06 -14.52 13.16
N GLU A 252 0.44 -15.34 14.10
CA GLU A 252 0.61 -16.77 13.88
C GLU A 252 -0.70 -17.48 13.58
N GLY A 253 -0.71 -18.34 12.55
CA GLY A 253 -1.92 -19.02 12.09
C GLY A 253 -3.00 -18.12 11.49
N GLY A 254 -2.77 -16.80 11.40
CA GLY A 254 -3.70 -15.84 10.82
C GLY A 254 -4.84 -15.38 11.76
N VAL A 255 -4.73 -15.63 13.07
CA VAL A 255 -5.81 -15.31 14.04
C VAL A 255 -6.17 -13.82 14.02
N GLY A 256 -5.19 -12.92 14.05
CA GLY A 256 -5.41 -11.48 13.96
C GLY A 256 -6.09 -11.08 12.63
N TYR A 257 -5.73 -11.74 11.54
CA TYR A 257 -6.34 -11.52 10.22
C TYR A 257 -7.79 -12.03 10.15
N GLU A 258 -8.14 -13.14 10.84
CA GLU A 258 -9.54 -13.58 10.96
C GLU A 258 -10.43 -12.53 11.66
N LYS A 259 -9.89 -11.89 12.71
CA LYS A 259 -10.56 -10.80 13.40
C LYS A 259 -10.75 -9.59 12.48
N CYS A 260 -9.70 -9.19 11.75
CA CYS A 260 -9.76 -8.10 10.77
C CYS A 260 -10.78 -8.38 9.67
N TYR A 261 -10.80 -9.60 9.11
CA TYR A 261 -11.82 -10.00 8.14
C TYR A 261 -13.23 -9.89 8.69
N THR A 262 -13.45 -10.37 9.91
CA THR A 262 -14.76 -10.32 10.57
C THR A 262 -15.25 -8.88 10.72
N TRP A 263 -14.36 -7.98 11.12
CA TRP A 263 -14.67 -6.57 11.25
C TRP A 263 -14.99 -5.94 9.88
N LEU A 264 -14.14 -6.15 8.87
CA LEU A 264 -14.37 -5.64 7.51
C LEU A 264 -15.70 -6.14 6.95
N LYS A 265 -15.98 -7.44 7.04
CA LYS A 265 -17.24 -8.02 6.54
C LYS A 265 -18.49 -7.41 7.16
N ALA A 266 -18.40 -6.92 8.39
CA ALA A 266 -19.52 -6.27 9.08
C ALA A 266 -19.68 -4.79 8.72
N ASN A 267 -18.64 -4.12 8.16
CA ASN A 267 -18.59 -2.66 8.05
C ASN A 267 -18.43 -2.12 6.61
N VAL A 268 -17.97 -2.94 5.63
CA VAL A 268 -17.73 -2.51 4.24
C VAL A 268 -18.82 -2.91 3.25
#